data_67c9c876b694c4f186ee322895febbb6
#
_entry.id   67c9c876b694c4f186ee322895febbb6
#
_cell.length_a   1.000
_cell.length_b   1.000
_cell.length_c   1.000
_cell.angle_alpha   90.00
_cell.angle_beta   90.00
_cell.angle_gamma   90.00
#
_symmetry.space_group_name_H-M   'P 1'
#
loop_
_entity.id
_entity.type
_entity.pdbx_description
1 polymer ?
#
loop_
_entity_poly.entity_id
_entity_poly.type
_entity_poly.pdbx_seq_one_letter_code
_entity_poly.pdbx_strand_id
1 'polypeptide(L)'
;MSDIGGCHLIATISICLIIILIIGSLYAFIFGKVHHHSYFSYEIFFTLLMVYTIVLSSFACLYFILSFQGVVLLENNELQVLSPFETFAHSFYFSGVTLMTIGYGDITPIGWGRLLALLQSLIGYILPPAFFLKIWQGKSEEQIQQRMVVEDGMQAERNYSKLSK
;
A
#
# COMPACT_ATOMS: atom_id res chain seq x y z
N MET A 1 -24.63 40.12 -0.59
CA MET A 1 -24.20 39.28 0.56
C MET A 1 -24.84 37.88 0.57
N SER A 2 -25.59 37.53 -0.46
CA SER A 2 -26.32 36.23 -0.58
C SER A 2 -25.57 35.15 -1.41
N ASP A 3 -24.53 35.48 -2.16
CA ASP A 3 -23.88 34.53 -3.07
C ASP A 3 -22.80 33.63 -2.40
N ILE A 4 -22.28 34.05 -1.25
CA ILE A 4 -21.24 33.30 -0.53
C ILE A 4 -21.82 31.99 0.07
N GLY A 5 -23.06 32.05 0.58
CA GLY A 5 -23.74 30.87 1.14
C GLY A 5 -24.07 29.80 0.10
N GLY A 6 -24.45 30.19 -1.11
CA GLY A 6 -24.73 29.28 -2.22
C GLY A 6 -23.47 28.56 -2.71
N CYS A 7 -22.35 29.25 -2.80
CA CYS A 7 -21.09 28.66 -3.24
C CYS A 7 -20.57 27.62 -2.23
N HIS A 8 -20.66 27.88 -0.94
CA HIS A 8 -20.27 26.91 0.11
C HIS A 8 -21.18 25.69 0.13
N LEU A 9 -22.47 25.86 -0.11
CA LEU A 9 -23.41 24.77 -0.16
C LEU A 9 -23.13 23.84 -1.35
N ILE A 10 -22.90 24.40 -2.53
CA ILE A 10 -22.55 23.63 -3.74
C ILE A 10 -21.22 22.91 -3.55
N ALA A 11 -20.20 23.55 -2.97
CA ALA A 11 -18.91 22.92 -2.67
C ALA A 11 -19.05 21.75 -1.69
N THR A 12 -19.84 21.91 -0.62
CA THR A 12 -20.07 20.84 0.37
C THR A 12 -20.80 19.65 -0.24
N ILE A 13 -21.83 19.90 -1.04
CA ILE A 13 -22.57 18.83 -1.74
C ILE A 13 -21.66 18.10 -2.72
N SER A 14 -20.83 18.82 -3.48
CA SER A 14 -19.87 18.24 -4.42
C SER A 14 -18.84 17.35 -3.71
N ILE A 15 -18.30 17.81 -2.58
CA ILE A 15 -17.34 17.03 -1.77
C ILE A 15 -18.01 15.75 -1.23
N CYS A 16 -19.22 15.85 -0.68
CA CYS A 16 -19.95 14.68 -0.19
C CYS A 16 -20.23 13.66 -1.31
N LEU A 17 -20.61 14.13 -2.49
CA LEU A 17 -20.84 13.27 -3.65
C LEU A 17 -19.59 12.56 -4.10
N ILE A 18 -18.44 13.25 -4.16
CA ILE A 18 -17.13 12.67 -4.50
C ILE A 18 -16.74 11.60 -3.47
N ILE A 19 -16.91 11.87 -2.18
CA ILE A 19 -16.61 10.91 -1.11
C ILE A 19 -17.46 9.66 -1.24
N ILE A 20 -18.77 9.81 -1.50
CA ILE A 20 -19.69 8.68 -1.71
C ILE A 20 -19.28 7.85 -2.93
N LEU A 21 -18.90 8.50 -4.03
CA LEU A 21 -18.42 7.81 -5.24
C LEU A 21 -17.12 7.04 -4.98
N ILE A 22 -16.18 7.62 -4.24
CA ILE A 22 -14.91 6.95 -3.87
C ILE A 22 -15.20 5.74 -2.99
N ILE A 23 -16.01 5.89 -1.94
CA ILE A 23 -16.37 4.79 -1.05
C ILE A 23 -17.13 3.70 -1.81
N GLY A 24 -18.09 4.06 -2.66
CA GLY A 24 -18.81 3.12 -3.50
C GLY A 24 -17.90 2.36 -4.49
N SER A 25 -16.95 3.06 -5.11
CA SER A 25 -15.95 2.45 -5.99
C SER A 25 -15.03 1.49 -5.26
N LEU A 26 -14.53 1.87 -4.07
CA LEU A 26 -13.74 0.99 -3.22
C LEU A 26 -14.54 -0.23 -2.77
N TYR A 27 -15.79 -0.03 -2.35
CA TYR A 27 -16.66 -1.12 -1.95
C TYR A 27 -16.91 -2.08 -3.12
N ALA A 28 -17.23 -1.57 -4.31
CA ALA A 28 -17.41 -2.37 -5.51
C ALA A 28 -16.13 -3.12 -5.91
N PHE A 29 -14.95 -2.51 -5.71
CA PHE A 29 -13.67 -3.15 -5.97
C PHE A 29 -13.36 -4.27 -4.97
N ILE A 30 -13.63 -4.05 -3.68
CA ILE A 30 -13.35 -5.03 -2.62
C ILE A 30 -14.39 -6.16 -2.60
N PHE A 31 -15.68 -5.82 -2.78
CA PHE A 31 -16.78 -6.78 -2.69
C PHE A 31 -17.38 -7.17 -4.04
N GLY A 32 -16.97 -6.51 -5.13
CA GLY A 32 -17.38 -6.85 -6.48
C GLY A 32 -17.01 -8.29 -6.78
N LYS A 33 -18.03 -9.15 -6.91
CA LYS A 33 -17.91 -10.56 -7.27
C LYS A 33 -17.38 -10.62 -8.70
N VAL A 34 -16.07 -10.53 -8.86
CA VAL A 34 -15.43 -10.82 -10.16
C VAL A 34 -15.61 -12.31 -10.42
N HIS A 35 -16.67 -12.61 -11.14
CA HIS A 35 -17.06 -13.95 -11.55
C HIS A 35 -16.20 -14.36 -12.75
N HIS A 36 -14.91 -14.48 -12.56
CA HIS A 36 -14.03 -15.22 -13.48
C HIS A 36 -12.71 -15.52 -12.77
N HIS A 37 -12.47 -16.79 -12.43
CA HIS A 37 -11.17 -17.48 -12.29
C HIS A 37 -9.95 -16.57 -12.04
N SER A 38 -10.09 -15.52 -11.24
CA SER A 38 -8.99 -14.67 -10.84
C SER A 38 -8.70 -15.00 -9.38
N TYR A 39 -7.66 -15.78 -9.16
CA TYR A 39 -7.10 -16.07 -7.83
C TYR A 39 -6.46 -14.80 -7.22
N PHE A 40 -7.23 -13.72 -7.16
CA PHE A 40 -6.86 -12.56 -6.38
C PHE A 40 -7.21 -12.89 -4.94
N SER A 41 -6.27 -13.48 -4.23
CA SER A 41 -6.45 -13.79 -2.82
C SER A 41 -6.57 -12.47 -2.05
N TYR A 42 -7.74 -12.19 -1.49
CA TYR A 42 -7.96 -11.03 -0.61
C TYR A 42 -6.91 -11.00 0.53
N GLU A 43 -6.44 -12.15 0.96
CA GLU A 43 -5.40 -12.30 1.97
C GLU A 43 -4.10 -11.62 1.58
N ILE A 44 -3.70 -11.71 0.30
CA ILE A 44 -2.47 -11.10 -0.20
C ILE A 44 -2.62 -9.58 -0.24
N PHE A 45 -3.77 -9.06 -0.67
CA PHE A 45 -4.05 -7.63 -0.66
C PHE A 45 -4.03 -7.05 0.76
N PHE A 46 -4.70 -7.70 1.71
CA PHE A 46 -4.69 -7.29 3.12
C PHE A 46 -3.28 -7.35 3.71
N THR A 47 -2.50 -8.36 3.38
CA THR A 47 -1.11 -8.47 3.83
C THR A 47 -0.27 -7.30 3.29
N LEU A 48 -0.42 -6.95 2.01
CA LEU A 48 0.27 -5.80 1.42
C LEU A 48 -0.11 -4.50 2.12
N LEU A 49 -1.41 -4.27 2.33
CA LEU A 49 -1.91 -3.08 3.03
C LEU A 49 -1.37 -2.98 4.46
N MET A 50 -1.36 -4.11 5.20
CA MET A 50 -0.77 -4.17 6.54
C MET A 50 0.71 -3.82 6.53
N VAL A 51 1.49 -4.41 5.62
CA VAL A 51 2.93 -4.11 5.50
C VAL A 51 3.16 -2.63 5.21
N TYR A 52 2.40 -2.04 4.27
CA TYR A 52 2.47 -0.61 3.98
C TYR A 52 2.18 0.24 5.20
N THR A 53 1.13 -0.09 5.95
CA THR A 53 0.74 0.66 7.17
C THR A 53 1.81 0.57 8.26
N ILE A 54 2.41 -0.60 8.45
CA ILE A 54 3.47 -0.81 9.43
C ILE A 54 4.72 0.00 9.04
N VAL A 55 5.15 -0.09 7.79
CA VAL A 55 6.33 0.66 7.30
C VAL A 55 6.10 2.16 7.41
N LEU A 56 4.93 2.66 6.95
CA LEU A 56 4.55 4.06 7.05
C LEU A 56 4.62 4.56 8.48
N SER A 57 3.97 3.86 9.42
CA SER A 57 3.93 4.24 10.83
C SER A 57 5.32 4.20 11.48
N SER A 58 6.14 3.22 11.13
CA SER A 58 7.50 3.09 11.64
C SER A 58 8.38 4.26 11.22
N PHE A 59 8.35 4.63 9.94
CA PHE A 59 9.12 5.78 9.45
C PHE A 59 8.55 7.11 9.97
N ALA A 60 7.23 7.26 10.09
CA ALA A 60 6.63 8.43 10.72
C ALA A 60 7.12 8.64 12.15
N CYS A 61 7.18 7.57 12.95
CA CYS A 61 7.75 7.62 14.29
C CYS A 61 9.25 7.96 14.28
N LEU A 62 10.02 7.44 13.33
CA LEU A 62 11.44 7.79 13.20
C LEU A 62 11.63 9.27 12.90
N TYR A 63 10.91 9.86 11.93
CA TYR A 63 10.98 11.29 11.66
C TYR A 63 10.55 12.13 12.85
N PHE A 64 9.49 11.71 13.54
CA PHE A 64 9.01 12.38 14.75
C PHE A 64 10.07 12.40 15.85
N ILE A 65 10.69 11.26 16.14
CA ILE A 65 11.76 11.15 17.17
C ILE A 65 12.97 11.99 16.77
N LEU A 66 13.40 11.95 15.52
CA LEU A 66 14.52 12.74 15.04
C LEU A 66 14.22 14.25 15.09
N SER A 67 12.98 14.66 14.93
CA SER A 67 12.58 16.08 15.06
C SER A 67 12.81 16.65 16.45
N PHE A 68 12.84 15.83 17.49
CA PHE A 68 13.22 16.27 18.85
C PHE A 68 14.73 16.48 19.03
N GLN A 69 15.55 15.84 18.20
CA GLN A 69 17.02 16.00 18.25
C GLN A 69 17.52 17.15 17.37
N GLY A 70 16.68 17.65 16.51
CA GLY A 70 16.98 18.76 15.59
C GLY A 70 15.96 18.82 14.48
N VAL A 71 15.96 19.88 13.69
CA VAL A 71 15.03 20.01 12.57
C VAL A 71 15.40 19.01 11.49
N VAL A 72 14.47 18.14 11.14
CA VAL A 72 14.64 17.08 10.14
C VAL A 72 13.78 17.32 8.90
N LEU A 73 12.64 18.00 9.09
CA LEU A 73 11.68 18.33 8.05
C LEU A 73 11.49 19.84 7.97
N LEU A 74 11.50 20.40 6.77
CA LEU A 74 11.20 21.79 6.48
C LEU A 74 9.90 21.86 5.69
N GLU A 75 8.99 22.70 6.09
CA GLU A 75 7.80 23.04 5.32
C GLU A 75 8.05 24.30 4.51
N ASN A 76 7.83 24.25 3.20
CA ASN A 76 8.05 25.37 2.27
C ASN A 76 9.43 26.04 2.40
N ASN A 77 10.47 25.30 2.78
CA ASN A 77 11.82 25.77 3.08
C ASN A 77 11.93 26.69 4.31
N GLU A 78 10.93 26.75 5.18
CA GLU A 78 10.95 27.53 6.41
C GLU A 78 11.02 26.65 7.64
N LEU A 79 11.79 27.10 8.65
CA LEU A 79 11.85 26.49 9.96
C LEU A 79 10.64 26.96 10.79
N GLN A 80 9.59 26.17 10.84
CA GLN A 80 8.46 26.47 11.70
C GLN A 80 8.63 25.81 13.09
N VAL A 81 8.32 26.58 14.13
CA VAL A 81 8.21 26.05 15.49
C VAL A 81 6.81 25.44 15.64
N LEU A 82 6.70 24.14 15.35
CA LEU A 82 5.44 23.40 15.38
C LEU A 82 5.17 22.87 16.80
N SER A 83 3.88 22.72 17.12
CA SER A 83 3.49 21.95 18.31
C SER A 83 3.85 20.45 18.13
N PRO A 84 4.02 19.66 19.21
CA PRO A 84 4.33 18.24 19.08
C PRO A 84 3.31 17.46 18.23
N PHE A 85 2.05 17.84 18.27
CA PHE A 85 1.00 17.21 17.49
C PHE A 85 1.13 17.53 15.98
N GLU A 86 1.43 18.78 15.64
CA GLU A 86 1.69 19.20 14.26
C GLU A 86 2.95 18.54 13.71
N THR A 87 4.01 18.44 14.50
CA THR A 87 5.24 17.73 14.14
C THR A 87 4.96 16.26 13.84
N PHE A 88 4.11 15.60 14.62
CA PHE A 88 3.69 14.23 14.36
C PHE A 88 2.87 14.12 13.07
N ALA A 89 1.90 15.01 12.86
CA ALA A 89 1.08 15.03 11.65
C ALA A 89 1.93 15.25 10.38
N HIS A 90 2.89 16.18 10.42
CA HIS A 90 3.84 16.43 9.34
C HIS A 90 4.74 15.22 9.07
N SER A 91 5.23 14.56 10.12
CA SER A 91 6.06 13.36 10.01
C SER A 91 5.27 12.19 9.38
N PHE A 92 4.01 12.03 9.77
CA PHE A 92 3.12 11.01 9.23
C PHE A 92 2.78 11.27 7.76
N TYR A 93 2.42 12.50 7.43
CA TYR A 93 2.16 12.92 6.06
C TYR A 93 3.40 12.74 5.17
N PHE A 94 4.56 13.22 5.62
CA PHE A 94 5.82 13.09 4.88
C PHE A 94 6.19 11.62 4.64
N SER A 95 6.04 10.77 5.67
CA SER A 95 6.25 9.34 5.53
C SER A 95 5.33 8.73 4.48
N GLY A 96 4.04 9.11 4.46
CA GLY A 96 3.07 8.62 3.49
C GLY A 96 3.42 8.98 2.05
N VAL A 97 3.66 10.26 1.77
CA VAL A 97 3.98 10.74 0.42
C VAL A 97 5.33 10.23 -0.09
N THR A 98 6.28 9.98 0.81
CA THR A 98 7.58 9.41 0.48
C THR A 98 7.48 7.91 0.19
N LEU A 99 6.76 7.15 1.02
CA LEU A 99 6.56 5.71 0.84
C LEU A 99 5.79 5.40 -0.45
N MET A 100 4.78 6.22 -0.76
CA MET A 100 4.01 6.09 -2.00
C MET A 100 4.72 6.69 -3.22
N THR A 101 5.95 7.19 -3.05
CA THR A 101 6.76 7.83 -4.11
C THR A 101 6.08 9.02 -4.79
N ILE A 102 5.16 9.71 -4.10
CA ILE A 102 4.45 10.89 -4.62
C ILE A 102 5.35 12.12 -4.59
N GLY A 103 5.94 12.44 -3.42
CA GLY A 103 6.92 13.50 -3.25
C GLY A 103 6.46 14.88 -3.71
N TYR A 104 5.42 15.45 -3.09
CA TYR A 104 4.91 16.80 -3.46
C TYR A 104 5.96 17.91 -3.31
N GLY A 105 6.96 17.73 -2.44
CA GLY A 105 8.03 18.72 -2.26
C GLY A 105 7.66 19.89 -1.34
N ASP A 106 6.49 19.89 -0.76
CA ASP A 106 6.00 20.84 0.25
C ASP A 106 6.73 20.65 1.60
N ILE A 107 6.98 19.41 1.97
CA ILE A 107 7.83 19.05 3.10
C ILE A 107 9.10 18.40 2.57
N THR A 108 10.26 18.98 2.93
CA THR A 108 11.56 18.50 2.47
C THR A 108 12.43 18.03 3.64
N PRO A 109 13.09 16.87 3.51
CA PRO A 109 13.98 16.37 4.55
C PRO A 109 15.32 17.08 4.50
N ILE A 110 15.91 17.32 5.67
CA ILE A 110 17.27 17.87 5.82
C ILE A 110 18.16 16.93 6.60
N GLY A 111 19.46 17.12 6.49
CA GLY A 111 20.45 16.32 7.23
C GLY A 111 20.26 14.82 7.04
N TRP A 112 20.22 14.09 8.14
CA TRP A 112 20.00 12.63 8.17
C TRP A 112 18.62 12.19 7.68
N GLY A 113 17.63 13.10 7.71
CA GLY A 113 16.30 12.85 7.16
C GLY A 113 16.32 12.51 5.66
N ARG A 114 17.28 13.06 4.90
CA ARG A 114 17.45 12.75 3.47
C ARG A 114 17.80 11.29 3.22
N LEU A 115 18.70 10.73 4.04
CA LEU A 115 19.09 9.33 3.93
C LEU A 115 17.91 8.40 4.27
N LEU A 116 17.18 8.73 5.33
CA LEU A 116 15.98 7.97 5.69
C LEU A 116 14.91 8.04 4.61
N ALA A 117 14.66 9.21 4.03
CA ALA A 117 13.70 9.37 2.95
C ALA A 117 14.09 8.57 1.70
N LEU A 118 15.38 8.52 1.38
CA LEU A 118 15.88 7.71 0.27
C LEU A 118 15.66 6.21 0.52
N LEU A 119 15.97 5.72 1.72
CA LEU A 119 15.74 4.31 2.09
C LEU A 119 14.24 3.97 2.08
N GLN A 120 13.41 4.86 2.62
CA GLN A 120 11.97 4.67 2.64
C GLN A 120 11.37 4.63 1.24
N SER A 121 11.75 5.54 0.36
CA SER A 121 11.25 5.57 -1.03
C SER A 121 11.68 4.34 -1.81
N LEU A 122 12.89 3.82 -1.57
CA LEU A 122 13.36 2.57 -2.16
C LEU A 122 12.50 1.38 -1.71
N ILE A 123 12.20 1.29 -0.41
CA ILE A 123 11.30 0.26 0.14
C ILE A 123 9.92 0.36 -0.50
N GLY A 124 9.34 1.58 -0.55
CA GLY A 124 8.04 1.82 -1.16
C GLY A 124 7.96 1.43 -2.63
N TYR A 125 9.05 1.66 -3.37
CA TYR A 125 9.15 1.28 -4.78
C TYR A 125 9.27 -0.24 -4.99
N ILE A 126 10.02 -0.94 -4.14
CA ILE A 126 10.27 -2.39 -4.28
C ILE A 126 9.09 -3.23 -3.79
N LEU A 127 8.32 -2.75 -2.80
CA LEU A 127 7.24 -3.51 -2.17
C LEU A 127 6.19 -4.05 -3.16
N PRO A 128 5.57 -3.26 -4.06
CA PRO A 128 4.54 -3.75 -4.97
C PRO A 128 5.07 -4.82 -5.95
N PRO A 129 6.19 -4.62 -6.66
CA PRO A 129 6.72 -5.67 -7.56
C PRO A 129 7.17 -6.93 -6.82
N ALA A 130 7.74 -6.81 -5.62
CA ALA A 130 8.13 -7.96 -4.81
C ALA A 130 6.89 -8.81 -4.42
N PHE A 131 5.78 -8.16 -4.06
CA PHE A 131 4.51 -8.84 -3.80
C PHE A 131 3.97 -9.54 -5.05
N PHE A 132 4.03 -8.88 -6.20
CA PHE A 132 3.59 -9.47 -7.47
C PHE A 132 4.40 -10.72 -7.83
N LEU A 133 5.72 -10.67 -7.66
CA LEU A 133 6.59 -11.82 -7.88
C LEU A 133 6.26 -12.99 -6.94
N LYS A 134 5.98 -12.71 -5.66
CA LYS A 134 5.59 -13.73 -4.69
C LYS A 134 4.29 -14.45 -5.08
N ILE A 135 3.30 -13.70 -5.59
CA ILE A 135 2.05 -14.28 -6.10
C ILE A 135 2.32 -15.19 -7.29
N TRP A 136 3.17 -14.75 -8.20
CA TRP A 136 3.51 -15.54 -9.40
C TRP A 136 4.20 -16.85 -9.03
N GLN A 137 5.18 -16.81 -8.13
CA GLN A 137 5.91 -18.01 -7.69
C GLN A 137 4.99 -19.01 -7.01
N GLY A 138 4.11 -18.59 -6.11
CA GLY A 138 3.16 -19.48 -5.45
C GLY A 138 2.26 -20.24 -6.43
N LYS A 139 1.82 -19.59 -7.52
CA LYS A 139 1.04 -20.27 -8.58
C LYS A 139 1.85 -21.34 -9.33
N SER A 140 3.12 -21.08 -9.58
CA SER A 140 3.96 -22.03 -10.30
C SER A 140 4.19 -23.31 -9.48
N GLU A 141 4.41 -23.19 -8.18
CA GLU A 141 4.58 -24.33 -7.29
C GLU A 141 3.31 -25.17 -7.19
N GLU A 142 2.14 -24.53 -7.07
CA GLU A 142 0.86 -25.23 -7.00
C GLU A 142 0.55 -26.01 -8.29
N GLN A 143 0.84 -25.45 -9.45
CA GLN A 143 0.68 -26.13 -10.72
C GLN A 143 1.63 -27.32 -10.88
N ILE A 144 2.87 -27.19 -10.42
CA ILE A 144 3.84 -28.31 -10.44
C ILE A 144 3.36 -29.43 -9.54
N GLN A 145 2.91 -29.10 -8.33
CA GLN A 145 2.39 -30.07 -7.38
C GLN A 145 1.18 -30.84 -7.93
N GLN A 146 0.23 -30.13 -8.55
CA GLN A 146 -0.94 -30.77 -9.19
C GLN A 146 -0.54 -31.70 -10.35
N ARG A 147 0.43 -31.30 -11.17
CA ARG A 147 0.95 -32.16 -12.24
C ARG A 147 1.58 -33.42 -11.71
N MET A 148 2.40 -33.34 -10.66
CA MET A 148 3.03 -34.51 -10.05
C MET A 148 1.98 -35.49 -9.49
N VAL A 149 0.95 -35.02 -8.79
CA VAL A 149 -0.12 -35.85 -8.27
C VAL A 149 -0.89 -36.57 -9.40
N VAL A 150 -1.16 -35.89 -10.51
CA VAL A 150 -1.83 -36.48 -11.67
C VAL A 150 -0.93 -37.54 -12.36
N GLU A 151 0.36 -37.27 -12.48
CA GLU A 151 1.32 -38.25 -13.06
C GLU A 151 1.45 -39.48 -12.21
N ASP A 152 1.56 -39.33 -10.89
CA ASP A 152 1.61 -40.46 -9.94
C ASP A 152 0.34 -41.30 -10.00
N GLY A 153 -0.84 -40.66 -10.07
CA GLY A 153 -2.11 -41.37 -10.27
C GLY A 153 -2.15 -42.17 -11.56
N MET A 154 -1.73 -41.58 -12.67
CA MET A 154 -1.68 -42.30 -13.96
C MET A 154 -0.66 -43.43 -14.00
N GLN A 155 0.45 -43.31 -13.28
CA GLN A 155 1.43 -44.38 -13.15
C GLN A 155 0.89 -45.54 -12.31
N ALA A 156 0.18 -45.25 -11.23
CA ALA A 156 -0.47 -46.26 -10.40
C ALA A 156 -1.50 -47.08 -11.22
N GLU A 157 -2.36 -46.40 -11.98
CA GLU A 157 -3.34 -47.09 -12.86
C GLU A 157 -2.66 -47.96 -13.92
N ARG A 158 -1.59 -47.49 -14.54
CA ARG A 158 -0.81 -48.27 -15.52
C ARG A 158 -0.20 -49.54 -14.88
N ASN A 159 0.26 -49.44 -13.65
CA ASN A 159 0.82 -50.57 -12.93
C ASN A 159 -0.25 -51.60 -12.57
N TYR A 160 -1.42 -51.16 -12.11
CA TYR A 160 -2.57 -52.06 -11.85
C TYR A 160 -3.04 -52.78 -13.12
N SER A 161 -3.11 -52.12 -14.26
CA SER A 161 -3.52 -52.73 -15.53
C SER A 161 -2.53 -53.77 -16.05
N LYS A 162 -1.25 -53.68 -15.69
CA LYS A 162 -0.21 -54.68 -16.03
C LYS A 162 -0.23 -55.91 -15.13
N LEU A 163 -0.68 -55.77 -13.88
CA LEU A 163 -0.77 -56.87 -12.91
C LEU A 163 -2.05 -57.70 -13.07
N SER A 164 -3.05 -57.15 -13.77
CA SER A 164 -4.34 -57.84 -14.00
C SER A 164 -4.38 -58.67 -15.29
N LYS A 165 -3.28 -58.73 -16.02
CA LYS A 165 -3.08 -59.56 -17.23
C LYS A 165 -2.16 -60.74 -16.91
#